data_a1a4fd808810f904bb117f8aeedd8172
#
_entry.id   a1a4fd808810f904bb117f8aeedd8172
#
_cell.length_a   1.000
_cell.length_b   1.000
_cell.length_c   1.000
_cell.angle_alpha   90.00
_cell.angle_beta   90.00
_cell.angle_gamma   90.00
#
_symmetry.space_group_name_H-M   'P 1'
#
loop_
_entity.id
_entity.type
_entity.pdbx_description
1 polymer ?
#
loop_
_entity_poly.entity_id
_entity_poly.type
_entity_poly.pdbx_seq_one_letter_code
_entity_poly.pdbx_strand_id
1 'polypeptide(L)'
;MIKKRPHTAREVAAFTLFSMEEDGAWSDGALHHYLDRADLAPRDRALATRLAYGVIQNRLLCDWYLRQFSKVRLSKIAPRVHICLQLGIYQLALTDRIPAHAAVAETVTLIRNYAHANERTVGFANGVLRAV
;
A
#
# COMPACT_ATOMS: atom_id res chain seq x y z
N MET A 1 -11.04 -7.95 9.56
CA MET A 1 -11.35 -6.55 9.20
C MET A 1 -10.55 -5.60 10.08
N ILE A 2 -10.09 -4.50 9.50
CA ILE A 2 -9.34 -3.49 10.23
C ILE A 2 -10.31 -2.64 11.05
N LYS A 3 -10.09 -2.58 12.36
CA LYS A 3 -10.99 -1.87 13.27
C LYS A 3 -10.75 -0.36 13.30
N LYS A 4 -9.54 0.09 12.94
CA LYS A 4 -9.20 1.50 12.94
C LYS A 4 -9.87 2.22 11.77
N ARG A 5 -10.22 3.48 12.02
CA ARG A 5 -10.75 4.35 10.99
C ARG A 5 -9.60 4.92 10.17
N PRO A 6 -9.65 4.88 8.83
CA PRO A 6 -8.62 5.50 8.02
C PRO A 6 -8.77 7.03 8.03
N HIS A 7 -7.65 7.74 7.93
CA HIS A 7 -7.63 9.21 7.94
C HIS A 7 -6.97 9.80 6.70
N THR A 8 -6.27 9.01 5.90
CA THR A 8 -5.55 9.49 4.72
C THR A 8 -5.93 8.67 3.49
N ALA A 9 -5.66 9.23 2.31
CA ALA A 9 -5.88 8.51 1.05
C ALA A 9 -5.10 7.20 1.02
N ARG A 10 -3.85 7.20 1.48
CA ARG A 10 -3.01 6.00 1.49
C ARG A 10 -3.53 4.96 2.47
N GLU A 11 -4.04 5.38 3.62
CA GLU A 11 -4.67 4.45 4.57
C GLU A 11 -5.90 3.81 3.97
N VAL A 12 -6.76 4.59 3.30
CA VAL A 12 -7.94 4.03 2.62
C VAL A 12 -7.51 2.98 1.60
N ALA A 13 -6.53 3.28 0.77
CA ALA A 13 -6.04 2.34 -0.23
C ALA A 13 -5.48 1.08 0.42
N ALA A 14 -4.63 1.23 1.43
CA ALA A 14 -4.03 0.09 2.12
C ALA A 14 -5.09 -0.78 2.80
N PHE A 15 -6.04 -0.17 3.51
CA PHE A 15 -7.11 -0.91 4.20
C PHE A 15 -7.98 -1.66 3.20
N THR A 16 -8.27 -1.05 2.05
CA THR A 16 -9.00 -1.71 0.96
C THR A 16 -8.28 -2.98 0.52
N LEU A 17 -6.98 -2.86 0.26
CA LEU A 17 -6.16 -3.99 -0.20
C LEU A 17 -6.01 -5.06 0.88
N PHE A 18 -5.85 -4.67 2.14
CA PHE A 18 -5.79 -5.61 3.27
C PHE A 18 -7.09 -6.42 3.38
N SER A 19 -8.24 -5.75 3.28
CA SER A 19 -9.54 -6.42 3.37
C SER A 19 -9.77 -7.40 2.23
N MET A 20 -9.32 -7.05 1.03
CA MET A 20 -9.39 -7.98 -0.10
C MET A 20 -8.58 -9.24 0.16
N GLU A 21 -7.38 -9.09 0.70
CA GLU A 21 -6.49 -10.22 0.99
C GLU A 21 -6.97 -11.04 2.18
N GLU A 22 -7.36 -10.39 3.27
CA GLU A 22 -7.67 -11.06 4.53
C GLU A 22 -9.09 -11.58 4.60
N ASP A 23 -10.05 -10.83 4.04
CA ASP A 23 -11.49 -11.13 4.19
C ASP A 23 -12.13 -11.57 2.88
N GLY A 24 -11.38 -11.60 1.78
CA GLY A 24 -11.94 -11.91 0.47
C GLY A 24 -12.92 -10.85 -0.03
N ALA A 25 -12.81 -9.61 0.47
CA ALA A 25 -13.72 -8.54 0.10
C ALA A 25 -13.59 -8.18 -1.39
N TRP A 26 -14.69 -7.76 -1.99
CA TRP A 26 -14.70 -7.21 -3.35
C TRP A 26 -14.08 -5.82 -3.33
N SER A 27 -13.32 -5.48 -4.38
CA SER A 27 -12.59 -4.22 -4.44
C SER A 27 -13.50 -2.99 -4.29
N ASP A 28 -14.60 -2.94 -5.02
CA ASP A 28 -15.52 -1.80 -4.97
C ASP A 28 -16.16 -1.65 -3.60
N GLY A 29 -16.63 -2.76 -3.02
CA GLY A 29 -17.25 -2.75 -1.70
C GLY A 29 -16.28 -2.31 -0.61
N ALA A 30 -15.08 -2.84 -0.61
CA ALA A 30 -14.06 -2.48 0.36
C ALA A 30 -13.67 -1.01 0.24
N LEU A 31 -13.45 -0.54 -0.99
CA LEU A 31 -13.07 0.85 -1.22
C LEU A 31 -14.15 1.82 -0.72
N HIS A 32 -15.41 1.58 -1.09
CA HIS A 32 -16.52 2.44 -0.64
C HIS A 32 -16.66 2.43 0.88
N HIS A 33 -16.51 1.26 1.50
CA HIS A 33 -16.58 1.13 2.95
C HIS A 33 -15.57 2.05 3.65
N TYR A 34 -14.31 2.04 3.19
CA TYR A 34 -13.28 2.86 3.82
C TYR A 34 -13.34 4.33 3.42
N LEU A 35 -13.75 4.63 2.19
CA LEU A 35 -13.97 6.02 1.76
C LEU A 35 -15.06 6.69 2.61
N ASP A 36 -16.14 5.98 2.91
CA ASP A 36 -17.23 6.52 3.71
C ASP A 36 -16.80 6.82 5.15
N ARG A 37 -15.81 6.10 5.66
CA ARG A 37 -15.32 6.27 7.02
C ARG A 37 -14.20 7.28 7.17
N ALA A 38 -13.58 7.70 6.06
CA ALA A 38 -12.33 8.46 6.11
C ALA A 38 -12.51 9.97 6.16
N ASP A 39 -13.66 10.49 5.75
CA ASP A 39 -13.93 11.92 5.70
C ASP A 39 -12.86 12.69 4.91
N LEU A 40 -12.58 12.22 3.69
CA LEU A 40 -11.56 12.82 2.83
C LEU A 40 -12.13 13.90 1.93
N ALA A 41 -11.32 14.92 1.63
CA ALA A 41 -11.62 15.88 0.59
C ALA A 41 -11.72 15.17 -0.78
N PRO A 42 -12.47 15.74 -1.76
CA PRO A 42 -12.64 15.07 -3.06
C PRO A 42 -11.32 14.68 -3.74
N ARG A 43 -10.30 15.52 -3.64
CA ARG A 43 -8.99 15.22 -4.23
C ARG A 43 -8.35 13.98 -3.59
N ASP A 44 -8.47 13.85 -2.27
CA ASP A 44 -7.91 12.70 -1.56
C ASP A 44 -8.74 11.43 -1.79
N ARG A 45 -10.06 11.56 -1.96
CA ARG A 45 -10.90 10.44 -2.37
C ARG A 45 -10.48 9.91 -3.74
N ALA A 46 -10.21 10.81 -4.68
CA ALA A 46 -9.72 10.44 -6.01
C ALA A 46 -8.35 9.76 -5.94
N LEU A 47 -7.46 10.27 -5.11
CA LEU A 47 -6.13 9.66 -4.91
C LEU A 47 -6.27 8.25 -4.31
N ALA A 48 -7.08 8.08 -3.28
CA ALA A 48 -7.31 6.77 -2.66
C ALA A 48 -7.80 5.75 -3.68
N THR A 49 -8.77 6.15 -4.51
CA THR A 49 -9.33 5.30 -5.56
C THR A 49 -8.26 4.90 -6.58
N ARG A 50 -7.48 5.87 -7.04
CA ARG A 50 -6.42 5.62 -8.01
C ARG A 50 -5.35 4.70 -7.45
N LEU A 51 -4.96 4.89 -6.18
CA LEU A 51 -3.94 4.05 -5.54
C LEU A 51 -4.44 2.60 -5.40
N ALA A 52 -5.66 2.41 -4.91
CA ALA A 52 -6.21 1.08 -4.73
C ALA A 52 -6.33 0.34 -6.07
N TYR A 53 -6.98 0.94 -7.06
CA TYR A 53 -7.15 0.30 -8.36
C TYR A 53 -5.84 0.18 -9.13
N GLY A 54 -4.95 1.15 -8.97
CA GLY A 54 -3.63 1.09 -9.60
C GLY A 54 -2.86 -0.14 -9.18
N VAL A 55 -2.84 -0.43 -7.88
CA VAL A 55 -2.19 -1.64 -7.35
C VAL A 55 -2.91 -2.90 -7.85
N ILE A 56 -4.25 -2.93 -7.76
CA ILE A 56 -5.03 -4.10 -8.20
C ILE A 56 -4.72 -4.44 -9.66
N GLN A 57 -4.69 -3.45 -10.53
CA GLN A 57 -4.46 -3.64 -11.96
C GLN A 57 -3.01 -3.95 -12.31
N ASN A 58 -2.07 -3.62 -11.42
CA ASN A 58 -0.63 -3.73 -11.71
C ASN A 58 0.11 -4.62 -10.71
N ARG A 59 -0.58 -5.56 -10.06
CA ARG A 59 0.04 -6.42 -9.03
C ARG A 59 1.26 -7.18 -9.54
N LEU A 60 1.13 -7.78 -10.71
CA LEU A 60 2.24 -8.56 -11.28
C LEU A 60 3.43 -7.68 -11.61
N LEU A 61 3.19 -6.48 -12.11
CA LEU A 61 4.26 -5.53 -12.41
C LEU A 61 4.91 -5.01 -11.14
N CYS A 62 4.11 -4.69 -10.12
CA CYS A 62 4.65 -4.29 -8.81
C CYS A 62 5.54 -5.39 -8.24
N ASP A 63 5.11 -6.65 -8.33
CA ASP A 63 5.89 -7.79 -7.85
C ASP A 63 7.15 -8.00 -8.67
N TRP A 64 7.10 -7.73 -9.97
CA TRP A 64 8.31 -7.77 -10.81
C TRP A 64 9.36 -6.78 -10.30
N TYR A 65 8.94 -5.52 -10.04
CA TYR A 65 9.84 -4.52 -9.45
C TYR A 65 10.37 -4.97 -8.09
N LEU A 66 9.48 -5.49 -7.25
CA LEU A 66 9.86 -5.93 -5.90
C LEU A 66 10.95 -7.01 -5.97
N ARG A 67 10.83 -7.96 -6.90
CA ARG A 67 11.85 -9.01 -7.08
C ARG A 67 13.22 -8.47 -7.47
N GLN A 68 13.26 -7.36 -8.21
CA GLN A 68 14.54 -6.77 -8.64
C GLN A 68 15.33 -6.21 -7.45
N PHE A 69 14.67 -5.76 -6.42
CA PHE A 69 15.32 -5.05 -5.31
C PHE A 69 15.22 -5.76 -3.97
N SER A 70 14.45 -6.83 -3.87
CA SER A 70 14.28 -7.58 -2.63
C SER A 70 15.28 -8.73 -2.57
N LYS A 71 15.98 -8.87 -1.45
CA LYS A 71 16.80 -10.02 -1.15
C LYS A 71 15.99 -11.15 -0.51
N VAL A 72 14.73 -10.89 -0.20
CA VAL A 72 13.82 -11.84 0.42
C VAL A 72 12.82 -12.30 -0.63
N ARG A 73 12.53 -13.60 -0.66
CA ARG A 73 11.48 -14.14 -1.54
C ARG A 73 10.13 -13.52 -1.18
N LEU A 74 9.33 -13.21 -2.18
CA LEU A 74 8.01 -12.63 -1.96
C LEU A 74 7.15 -13.50 -1.05
N SER A 75 7.22 -14.82 -1.18
CA SER A 75 6.48 -15.75 -0.34
C SER A 75 6.88 -15.70 1.14
N LYS A 76 8.02 -15.11 1.46
CA LYS A 76 8.52 -14.95 2.83
C LYS A 76 8.20 -13.57 3.42
N ILE A 77 7.63 -12.68 2.64
CA ILE A 77 7.23 -11.35 3.10
C ILE A 77 5.84 -11.47 3.69
N ALA A 78 5.63 -10.92 4.90
CA ALA A 78 4.32 -10.93 5.54
C ALA A 78 3.28 -10.25 4.62
N PRO A 79 2.05 -10.77 4.54
CA PRO A 79 1.06 -10.29 3.55
C PRO A 79 0.82 -8.78 3.58
N ARG A 80 0.67 -8.17 4.75
CA ARG A 80 0.44 -6.72 4.82
C ARG A 80 1.66 -5.91 4.40
N VAL A 81 2.86 -6.40 4.72
CA VAL A 81 4.10 -5.76 4.28
C VAL A 81 4.20 -5.82 2.76
N HIS A 82 3.88 -6.98 2.17
CA HIS A 82 3.88 -7.17 0.72
C HIS A 82 2.92 -6.18 0.03
N ILE A 83 1.72 -6.05 0.56
CA ILE A 83 0.72 -5.11 0.03
C ILE A 83 1.23 -3.67 0.12
N CYS A 84 1.80 -3.28 1.25
CA CYS A 84 2.35 -1.93 1.40
C CYS A 84 3.50 -1.69 0.44
N LEU A 85 4.35 -2.69 0.20
CA LEU A 85 5.43 -2.58 -0.78
C LEU A 85 4.88 -2.43 -2.20
N GLN A 86 3.84 -3.18 -2.57
CA GLN A 86 3.17 -3.00 -3.86
C GLN A 86 2.64 -1.57 -4.01
N LEU A 87 2.03 -1.04 -2.97
CA LEU A 87 1.49 0.33 -2.95
C LEU A 87 2.60 1.38 -3.11
N GLY A 88 3.70 1.20 -2.39
CA GLY A 88 4.86 2.10 -2.51
C GLY A 88 5.49 2.04 -3.89
N ILE A 89 5.67 0.85 -4.43
CA ILE A 89 6.25 0.65 -5.76
C ILE A 89 5.34 1.25 -6.84
N TYR A 90 4.03 1.07 -6.73
CA TYR A 90 3.10 1.70 -7.66
C TYR A 90 3.30 3.21 -7.70
N GLN A 91 3.41 3.84 -6.54
CA GLN A 91 3.62 5.28 -6.46
C GLN A 91 4.96 5.70 -7.06
N LEU A 92 6.03 4.94 -6.81
CA LEU A 92 7.38 5.29 -7.25
C LEU A 92 7.62 5.03 -8.73
N ALA A 93 7.13 3.91 -9.25
CA ALA A 93 7.47 3.44 -10.59
C ALA A 93 6.38 3.69 -11.62
N LEU A 94 5.11 3.75 -11.21
CA LEU A 94 3.98 3.76 -12.13
C LEU A 94 3.17 5.05 -12.07
N THR A 95 3.61 6.02 -11.28
CA THR A 95 3.03 7.38 -11.26
C THR A 95 4.16 8.39 -11.37
N ASP A 96 3.85 9.59 -11.86
CA ASP A 96 4.83 10.66 -12.03
C ASP A 96 4.52 11.91 -11.21
N ARG A 97 3.37 11.94 -10.54
CA ARG A 97 2.92 13.12 -9.78
C ARG A 97 3.14 13.02 -8.28
N ILE A 98 3.50 11.85 -7.79
CA ILE A 98 3.73 11.63 -6.36
C ILE A 98 5.23 11.76 -6.10
N PRO A 99 5.65 12.71 -5.24
CA PRO A 99 7.07 12.84 -4.92
C PRO A 99 7.61 11.55 -4.29
N ALA A 100 8.79 11.14 -4.73
CA ALA A 100 9.41 9.89 -4.26
C ALA A 100 9.58 9.86 -2.74
N HIS A 101 10.02 10.97 -2.15
CA HIS A 101 10.22 11.03 -0.70
C HIS A 101 8.90 10.83 0.07
N ALA A 102 7.80 11.36 -0.46
CA ALA A 102 6.47 11.16 0.16
C ALA A 102 6.02 9.71 0.02
N ALA A 103 6.21 9.11 -1.16
CA ALA A 103 5.85 7.71 -1.38
C ALA A 103 6.59 6.79 -0.42
N VAL A 104 7.90 7.00 -0.24
CA VAL A 104 8.71 6.17 0.67
C VAL A 104 8.28 6.38 2.12
N ALA A 105 8.22 7.64 2.58
CA ALA A 105 7.91 7.96 3.98
C ALA A 105 6.53 7.46 4.38
N GLU A 106 5.53 7.70 3.54
CA GLU A 106 4.15 7.32 3.85
C GLU A 106 3.97 5.80 3.82
N THR A 107 4.64 5.11 2.90
CA THR A 107 4.59 3.65 2.84
C THR A 107 5.25 3.02 4.08
N VAL A 108 6.39 3.55 4.50
CA VAL A 108 7.06 3.07 5.72
C VAL A 108 6.16 3.29 6.94
N THR A 109 5.47 4.43 7.01
CA THR A 109 4.51 4.71 8.08
C THR A 109 3.37 3.69 8.09
N LEU A 110 2.82 3.33 6.93
CA LEU A 110 1.79 2.30 6.83
C LEU A 110 2.29 0.96 7.35
N ILE A 111 3.49 0.57 6.96
CA ILE A 111 4.10 -0.70 7.39
C ILE A 111 4.26 -0.72 8.91
N ARG A 112 4.79 0.37 9.46
CA ARG A 112 5.02 0.48 10.90
C ARG A 112 3.72 0.42 11.70
N ASN A 113 2.68 1.07 11.22
CA ASN A 113 1.42 1.21 11.96
C ASN A 113 0.43 0.07 11.74
N TYR A 114 0.42 -0.59 10.57
CA TYR A 114 -0.66 -1.50 10.20
C TYR A 114 -0.21 -2.89 9.79
N ALA A 115 1.07 -3.11 9.56
CA ALA A 115 1.57 -4.41 9.13
C ALA A 115 2.21 -5.21 10.26
N HIS A 116 2.18 -4.72 11.48
CA HIS A 116 2.76 -5.36 12.67
C HIS A 116 4.25 -5.69 12.47
N ALA A 117 4.94 -4.87 11.69
CA ALA A 117 6.33 -5.11 11.34
C ALA A 117 7.27 -4.67 12.47
N ASN A 118 8.33 -5.45 12.69
CA ASN A 118 9.41 -5.05 13.57
C ASN A 118 10.36 -4.08 12.84
N GLU A 119 11.30 -3.48 13.56
CA GLU A 119 12.21 -2.49 12.98
C GLU A 119 13.10 -3.08 11.88
N ARG A 120 13.43 -4.36 11.97
CA ARG A 120 14.19 -5.05 10.93
C ARG A 120 13.41 -5.11 9.61
N THR A 121 12.14 -5.44 9.68
CA THR A 121 11.25 -5.47 8.51
C THR A 121 11.04 -4.07 7.96
N VAL A 122 10.87 -3.07 8.82
CA VAL A 122 10.74 -1.67 8.40
C VAL A 122 12.01 -1.24 7.64
N GLY A 123 13.19 -1.59 8.16
CA GLY A 123 14.46 -1.30 7.50
C GLY A 123 14.59 -1.96 6.13
N PHE A 124 14.18 -3.23 6.03
CA PHE A 124 14.12 -3.94 4.76
C PHE A 124 13.24 -3.22 3.74
N ALA A 125 12.02 -2.86 4.15
CA ALA A 125 11.08 -2.18 3.27
C ALA A 125 11.60 -0.82 2.82
N ASN A 126 12.17 -0.05 3.74
CA ASN A 126 12.76 1.25 3.44
C ASN A 126 13.89 1.10 2.40
N GLY A 127 14.74 0.10 2.57
CA GLY A 127 15.83 -0.19 1.63
C GLY A 127 15.32 -0.52 0.23
N VAL A 128 14.31 -1.37 0.14
CA VAL A 128 13.68 -1.74 -1.14
C VAL A 128 13.09 -0.50 -1.82
N LEU A 129 12.30 0.27 -1.10
CA LEU A 129 11.61 1.43 -1.67
C LEU A 129 12.59 2.50 -2.15
N ARG A 130 13.69 2.70 -1.43
CA ARG A 130 14.70 3.69 -1.83
C ARG A 130 15.51 3.25 -3.03
N ALA A 131 15.57 1.94 -3.30
CA ALA A 131 16.29 1.40 -4.45
C ALA A 131 15.47 1.43 -5.75
N VAL A 132 14.17 1.49 -5.64
CA VAL A 132 13.28 1.50 -6.82
C VAL A 132 13.44 2.74 -7.68
#